data_c97cf116b7077b5c72dc51332275233d
#
_entry.id   c97cf116b7077b5c72dc51332275233d
#
_cell.length_a   1.000
_cell.length_b   1.000
_cell.length_c   1.000
_cell.angle_alpha   90.00
_cell.angle_beta   90.00
_cell.angle_gamma   90.00
#
_symmetry.space_group_name_H-M   'P 1'
#
loop_
_entity.id
_entity.type
_entity.pdbx_description
1 polymer ?
#
loop_
_entity_poly.entity_id
_entity_poly.type
_entity_poly.pdbx_seq_one_letter_code
_entity_poly.pdbx_strand_id
1 'polypeptide(L)'
;MSSPVVRNRNEQAPGFYRVRVGDLEVAALYDGTLGFDPHWLNGPKATMDAVVNALHEDPHMLDVADKAFLVNTGKQVILVDVGAGTWWGGGTMGRLAGNLRSAGYTPEEVDIVLATHPHSDHIGGLTTQDGQRVFPNAEVYVAKADSDFWLSAEVAANAPKGAQPFFESAQAIAAPYVKAGKWHTFTGSEIVVDGMQLVPLPGHTPAHTGYEFSSNGEKILFFGDVIHALRAQLPHPEVTAIFDIDQTVAAATRNQLLSKLANENVLIAGPHMNFPALGHLRKEGNGYCWAPVVFTDQWDKR
;
A
#
# COMPACT_ATOMS: atom_id res chain seq x y z
N MET A 1 20.72 -29.21 40.86
CA MET A 1 20.72 -27.94 40.14
C MET A 1 19.76 -28.10 38.99
N SER A 2 18.63 -27.41 38.95
CA SER A 2 17.68 -27.43 37.86
C SER A 2 18.28 -26.72 36.65
N SER A 3 18.29 -27.35 35.50
CA SER A 3 18.71 -26.71 34.25
C SER A 3 17.90 -25.43 34.02
N PRO A 4 18.53 -24.34 33.55
CA PRO A 4 17.79 -23.13 33.26
C PRO A 4 16.71 -23.41 32.22
N VAL A 5 15.49 -23.02 32.51
CA VAL A 5 14.38 -23.11 31.53
C VAL A 5 14.66 -22.10 30.41
N VAL A 6 15.07 -22.56 29.26
CA VAL A 6 15.18 -21.71 28.06
C VAL A 6 13.76 -21.37 27.61
N ARG A 7 13.37 -20.09 27.73
CA ARG A 7 12.10 -19.60 27.21
C ARG A 7 12.32 -19.08 25.81
N ASN A 8 11.62 -19.65 24.84
CA ASN A 8 11.58 -19.10 23.50
C ASN A 8 10.95 -17.71 23.53
N ARG A 9 11.53 -16.76 22.81
CA ARG A 9 10.92 -15.47 22.54
C ARG A 9 9.99 -15.64 21.36
N ASN A 10 8.69 -15.38 21.55
CA ASN A 10 7.68 -15.54 20.52
C ASN A 10 7.33 -14.21 19.81
N GLU A 11 8.15 -13.19 20.02
CA GLU A 11 7.95 -11.86 19.46
C GLU A 11 9.04 -11.55 18.44
N GLN A 12 8.65 -11.04 17.29
CA GLN A 12 9.55 -10.46 16.29
C GLN A 12 9.91 -9.02 16.69
N ALA A 13 10.97 -8.51 16.06
CA ALA A 13 11.27 -7.07 16.11
C ALA A 13 10.06 -6.27 15.58
N PRO A 14 9.86 -5.02 16.04
CA PRO A 14 8.82 -4.15 15.52
C PRO A 14 8.90 -4.02 14.00
N GLY A 15 7.74 -4.03 13.33
CA GLY A 15 7.63 -4.02 11.89
C GLY A 15 7.70 -2.61 11.30
N PHE A 16 8.81 -1.90 11.51
CA PHE A 16 9.06 -0.64 10.82
C PHE A 16 10.52 -0.56 10.32
N TYR A 17 10.71 0.20 9.24
CA TYR A 17 12.04 0.45 8.69
C TYR A 17 12.12 1.86 8.12
N ARG A 18 13.17 2.60 8.46
CA ARG A 18 13.36 4.00 8.05
C ARG A 18 14.39 4.16 6.94
N VAL A 19 14.11 5.12 6.07
CA VAL A 19 15.09 5.67 5.12
C VAL A 19 14.96 7.19 5.11
N ARG A 20 15.99 7.87 4.62
CA ARG A 20 15.96 9.30 4.35
C ARG A 20 15.79 9.53 2.85
N VAL A 21 15.01 10.54 2.48
CA VAL A 21 14.88 11.04 1.11
C VAL A 21 15.03 12.55 1.15
N GLY A 22 16.22 13.04 0.85
CA GLY A 22 16.58 14.43 1.12
C GLY A 22 16.44 14.75 2.62
N ASP A 23 15.56 15.69 2.97
CA ASP A 23 15.24 16.05 4.36
C ASP A 23 14.05 15.28 4.94
N LEU A 24 13.38 14.45 4.14
CA LEU A 24 12.25 13.67 4.59
C LEU A 24 12.70 12.44 5.37
N GLU A 25 12.06 12.16 6.51
CA GLU A 25 12.07 10.84 7.12
C GLU A 25 10.94 10.03 6.50
N VAL A 26 11.26 8.85 5.96
CA VAL A 26 10.28 7.90 5.43
C VAL A 26 10.36 6.60 6.21
N ALA A 27 9.24 6.10 6.69
CA ALA A 27 9.19 4.80 7.36
C ALA A 27 8.15 3.87 6.73
N ALA A 28 8.57 2.67 6.37
CA ALA A 28 7.64 1.59 6.07
C ALA A 28 7.08 1.04 7.38
N LEU A 29 5.77 0.86 7.46
CA LEU A 29 5.04 0.35 8.62
C LEU A 29 4.29 -0.91 8.22
N TYR A 30 4.69 -2.05 8.74
CA TYR A 30 4.06 -3.34 8.46
C TYR A 30 2.69 -3.45 9.14
N ASP A 31 1.67 -3.84 8.37
CA ASP A 31 0.33 -4.11 8.91
C ASP A 31 0.05 -5.59 9.10
N GLY A 32 0.46 -6.43 8.17
CA GLY A 32 0.24 -7.86 8.27
C GLY A 32 0.66 -8.63 7.02
N THR A 33 0.26 -9.90 6.96
CA THR A 33 0.49 -10.78 5.80
C THR A 33 -0.76 -11.58 5.49
N LEU A 34 -1.03 -11.76 4.21
CA LEU A 34 -2.09 -12.57 3.66
C LEU A 34 -1.51 -13.52 2.61
N GLY A 35 -1.96 -14.79 2.61
CA GLY A 35 -1.72 -15.70 1.49
C GLY A 35 -2.53 -15.23 0.28
N PHE A 36 -1.88 -15.02 -0.85
CA PHE A 36 -2.52 -14.58 -2.08
C PHE A 36 -2.89 -15.79 -2.93
N ASP A 37 -4.18 -15.96 -3.23
CA ASP A 37 -4.64 -17.06 -4.07
C ASP A 37 -4.21 -16.81 -5.54
N PRO A 38 -3.50 -17.74 -6.20
CA PRO A 38 -3.13 -17.61 -7.61
C PRO A 38 -4.33 -17.45 -8.55
N HIS A 39 -5.52 -17.93 -8.16
CA HIS A 39 -6.76 -17.73 -8.92
C HIS A 39 -7.25 -16.27 -8.92
N TRP A 40 -6.68 -15.41 -8.08
CA TRP A 40 -6.92 -13.96 -8.14
C TRP A 40 -6.13 -13.28 -9.25
N LEU A 41 -5.15 -13.96 -9.85
CA LEU A 41 -4.41 -13.47 -10.99
C LEU A 41 -5.08 -13.88 -12.31
N ASN A 42 -5.01 -13.00 -13.30
CA ASN A 42 -5.49 -13.24 -14.65
C ASN A 42 -4.42 -12.85 -15.66
N GLY A 43 -4.20 -13.69 -16.64
CA GLY A 43 -3.17 -13.46 -17.67
C GLY A 43 -3.15 -14.56 -18.74
N PRO A 44 -2.21 -14.52 -19.68
CA PRO A 44 -2.03 -15.57 -20.68
C PRO A 44 -1.84 -16.93 -20.03
N LYS A 45 -2.52 -17.97 -20.55
CA LYS A 45 -2.51 -19.30 -19.95
C LYS A 45 -1.10 -19.81 -19.66
N ALA A 46 -0.17 -19.67 -20.60
CA ALA A 46 1.20 -20.15 -20.41
C ALA A 46 1.92 -19.45 -19.25
N THR A 47 1.67 -18.14 -19.08
CA THR A 47 2.18 -17.35 -17.95
C THR A 47 1.59 -17.84 -16.63
N MET A 48 0.27 -18.03 -16.60
CA MET A 48 -0.40 -18.54 -15.38
C MET A 48 0.02 -19.94 -15.03
N ASP A 49 0.19 -20.82 -16.01
CA ASP A 49 0.73 -22.17 -15.80
C ASP A 49 2.14 -22.12 -15.17
N ALA A 50 3.01 -21.19 -15.62
CA ALA A 50 4.34 -20.99 -15.05
C ALA A 50 4.28 -20.48 -13.59
N VAL A 51 3.40 -19.52 -13.29
CA VAL A 51 3.17 -19.01 -11.92
C VAL A 51 2.70 -20.13 -10.99
N VAL A 52 1.72 -20.92 -11.42
CA VAL A 52 1.20 -22.05 -10.63
C VAL A 52 2.27 -23.13 -10.41
N ASN A 53 3.09 -23.43 -11.44
CA ASN A 53 4.18 -24.41 -11.30
C ASN A 53 5.24 -23.92 -10.28
N ALA A 54 5.58 -22.62 -10.30
CA ALA A 54 6.52 -22.06 -9.35
C ALA A 54 6.02 -22.12 -7.89
N LEU A 55 4.70 -22.11 -7.66
CA LEU A 55 4.10 -22.32 -6.33
C LEU A 55 4.31 -23.74 -5.77
N HIS A 56 4.50 -24.74 -6.61
CA HIS A 56 4.85 -26.09 -6.14
C HIS A 56 6.27 -26.14 -5.57
N GLU A 57 7.16 -25.25 -6.03
CA GLU A 57 8.54 -25.14 -5.55
C GLU A 57 8.63 -24.21 -4.32
N ASP A 58 7.84 -23.14 -4.28
CA ASP A 58 7.78 -22.16 -3.17
C ASP A 58 6.29 -21.83 -2.85
N PRO A 59 5.66 -22.53 -1.88
CA PRO A 59 4.27 -22.26 -1.49
C PRO A 59 4.02 -20.84 -0.98
N HIS A 60 5.08 -20.13 -0.53
CA HIS A 60 5.00 -18.75 -0.05
C HIS A 60 5.29 -17.72 -1.14
N MET A 61 5.43 -18.14 -2.39
CA MET A 61 5.76 -17.27 -3.52
C MET A 61 4.76 -16.11 -3.68
N LEU A 62 3.49 -16.35 -3.35
CA LEU A 62 2.42 -15.37 -3.43
C LEU A 62 1.96 -14.84 -2.06
N ASP A 63 2.71 -15.08 -0.98
CA ASP A 63 2.40 -14.40 0.28
C ASP A 63 2.59 -12.89 0.10
N VAL A 64 1.53 -12.15 0.38
CA VAL A 64 1.49 -10.70 0.24
C VAL A 64 1.53 -10.08 1.63
N ALA A 65 2.52 -9.27 1.88
CA ALA A 65 2.58 -8.46 3.08
C ALA A 65 1.88 -7.12 2.80
N ASP A 66 1.13 -6.61 3.76
CA ASP A 66 0.51 -5.30 3.70
C ASP A 66 1.25 -4.28 4.56
N LYS A 67 1.38 -3.07 4.04
CA LYS A 67 2.14 -1.96 4.62
C LYS A 67 1.55 -0.62 4.23
N ALA A 68 1.74 0.33 5.14
CA ALA A 68 1.59 1.73 4.83
C ALA A 68 2.92 2.46 5.07
N PHE A 69 2.98 3.73 4.70
CA PHE A 69 4.22 4.47 4.75
C PHE A 69 4.01 5.81 5.48
N LEU A 70 4.93 6.10 6.40
CA LEU A 70 4.99 7.40 7.06
C LEU A 70 5.98 8.29 6.31
N VAL A 71 5.60 9.55 6.11
CA VAL A 71 6.49 10.63 5.64
C VAL A 71 6.44 11.75 6.67
N ASN A 72 7.56 12.01 7.34
CA ASN A 72 7.72 13.18 8.19
C ASN A 72 8.52 14.25 7.43
N THR A 73 7.88 15.38 7.18
CA THR A 73 8.46 16.51 6.46
C THR A 73 9.18 17.50 7.38
N GLY A 74 9.24 17.24 8.69
CA GLY A 74 9.68 18.19 9.72
C GLY A 74 8.61 19.24 10.09
N LYS A 75 7.51 19.29 9.34
CA LYS A 75 6.36 20.16 9.61
C LYS A 75 5.06 19.38 9.81
N GLN A 76 4.91 18.25 9.13
CA GLN A 76 3.73 17.40 9.12
C GLN A 76 4.12 15.92 9.15
N VAL A 77 3.33 15.15 9.84
CA VAL A 77 3.37 13.68 9.84
C VAL A 77 2.26 13.17 8.94
N ILE A 78 2.65 12.50 7.87
CA ILE A 78 1.77 12.06 6.79
C ILE A 78 1.82 10.53 6.73
N LEU A 79 0.67 9.89 6.56
CA LEU A 79 0.61 8.48 6.19
C LEU A 79 0.15 8.36 4.74
N VAL A 80 0.82 7.50 3.96
CA VAL A 80 0.33 7.00 2.68
C VAL A 80 -0.23 5.62 2.93
N ASP A 81 -1.55 5.51 2.83
CA ASP A 81 -2.37 4.40 3.30
C ASP A 81 -2.25 4.14 4.82
N VAL A 82 -3.06 3.25 5.36
CA VAL A 82 -3.09 2.95 6.81
C VAL A 82 -3.35 1.46 7.11
N GLY A 83 -3.20 0.59 6.12
CA GLY A 83 -3.40 -0.85 6.25
C GLY A 83 -4.86 -1.26 6.44
N ALA A 84 -5.07 -2.56 6.67
CA ALA A 84 -6.39 -3.18 6.80
C ALA A 84 -7.05 -2.95 8.18
N GLY A 85 -6.26 -2.61 9.19
CA GLY A 85 -6.78 -2.53 10.55
C GLY A 85 -7.44 -3.84 10.98
N THR A 86 -8.71 -3.75 11.40
CA THR A 86 -9.52 -4.92 11.79
C THR A 86 -10.55 -5.33 10.73
N TRP A 87 -10.54 -4.68 9.55
CA TRP A 87 -11.56 -4.87 8.53
C TRP A 87 -11.30 -6.09 7.63
N TRP A 88 -10.06 -6.51 7.53
CA TRP A 88 -9.66 -7.62 6.69
C TRP A 88 -8.57 -8.48 7.33
N GLY A 89 -8.31 -9.66 6.76
CA GLY A 89 -7.17 -10.51 7.13
C GLY A 89 -7.42 -11.47 8.30
N GLY A 90 -8.63 -11.53 8.87
CA GLY A 90 -8.96 -12.55 9.88
C GLY A 90 -8.03 -12.60 11.11
N GLY A 91 -7.41 -11.46 11.47
CA GLY A 91 -6.45 -11.37 12.59
C GLY A 91 -4.98 -11.47 12.17
N THR A 92 -4.69 -11.62 10.87
CA THR A 92 -3.30 -11.59 10.36
C THR A 92 -2.81 -10.16 10.07
N MET A 93 -3.71 -9.19 9.99
CA MET A 93 -3.50 -7.76 9.76
C MET A 93 -3.72 -6.93 11.02
N GLY A 94 -3.61 -5.60 10.92
CA GLY A 94 -3.95 -4.64 11.98
C GLY A 94 -2.80 -4.32 12.92
N ARG A 95 -1.57 -4.48 12.49
CA ARG A 95 -0.37 -4.18 13.31
C ARG A 95 0.18 -2.78 13.12
N LEU A 96 -0.35 -2.04 12.13
CA LEU A 96 0.18 -0.74 11.71
C LEU A 96 0.25 0.26 12.87
N ALA A 97 -0.82 0.46 13.63
CA ALA A 97 -0.85 1.41 14.74
C ALA A 97 0.16 1.06 15.85
N GLY A 98 0.41 -0.24 16.09
CA GLY A 98 1.46 -0.71 17.01
C GLY A 98 2.86 -0.43 16.48
N ASN A 99 3.09 -0.64 15.18
CA ASN A 99 4.36 -0.38 14.53
C ASN A 99 4.63 1.13 14.38
N LEU A 100 3.59 1.95 14.18
CA LEU A 100 3.68 3.41 14.23
C LEU A 100 4.20 3.88 15.61
N ARG A 101 3.63 3.36 16.71
CA ARG A 101 4.12 3.67 18.06
C ARG A 101 5.56 3.19 18.28
N SER A 102 5.91 2.02 17.81
CA SER A 102 7.28 1.50 17.85
C SER A 102 8.25 2.36 17.05
N ALA A 103 7.76 2.99 15.97
CA ALA A 103 8.50 3.98 15.19
C ALA A 103 8.60 5.36 15.89
N GLY A 104 8.02 5.54 17.08
CA GLY A 104 8.11 6.76 17.88
C GLY A 104 7.04 7.81 17.58
N TYR A 105 5.98 7.43 16.86
CA TYR A 105 4.84 8.29 16.56
C TYR A 105 3.56 7.75 17.19
N THR A 106 2.61 8.64 17.46
CA THR A 106 1.26 8.25 17.90
C THR A 106 0.22 8.55 16.82
N PRO A 107 -0.92 7.87 16.80
CA PRO A 107 -1.99 8.18 15.86
C PRO A 107 -2.48 9.64 15.93
N GLU A 108 -2.39 10.27 17.10
CA GLU A 108 -2.78 11.65 17.36
C GLU A 108 -1.84 12.68 16.70
N GLU A 109 -0.59 12.27 16.39
CA GLU A 109 0.40 13.11 15.72
C GLU A 109 0.27 13.09 14.20
N VAL A 110 -0.58 12.20 13.64
CA VAL A 110 -0.79 12.14 12.19
C VAL A 110 -1.67 13.31 11.75
N ASP A 111 -1.12 14.17 10.90
CA ASP A 111 -1.79 15.35 10.35
C ASP A 111 -2.61 15.01 9.09
N ILE A 112 -2.08 14.12 8.25
CA ILE A 112 -2.65 13.80 6.93
C ILE A 112 -2.57 12.30 6.68
N VAL A 113 -3.65 11.75 6.09
CA VAL A 113 -3.64 10.44 5.44
C VAL A 113 -3.93 10.63 3.96
N LEU A 114 -3.04 10.15 3.11
CA LEU A 114 -3.16 10.10 1.66
C LEU A 114 -3.57 8.68 1.26
N ALA A 115 -4.83 8.46 0.91
CA ALA A 115 -5.30 7.16 0.45
C ALA A 115 -4.98 6.98 -1.04
N THR A 116 -4.25 5.92 -1.39
CA THR A 116 -4.00 5.58 -2.80
C THR A 116 -5.30 5.22 -3.51
N HIS A 117 -6.18 4.54 -2.79
CA HIS A 117 -7.54 4.18 -3.18
C HIS A 117 -8.33 3.64 -1.96
N PRO A 118 -9.69 3.56 -2.02
CA PRO A 118 -10.49 3.23 -0.85
C PRO A 118 -10.74 1.72 -0.61
N HIS A 119 -9.82 0.82 -0.94
CA HIS A 119 -9.95 -0.58 -0.51
C HIS A 119 -9.63 -0.74 0.98
N SER A 120 -10.21 -1.77 1.59
CA SER A 120 -10.15 -1.96 3.05
C SER A 120 -8.75 -2.26 3.59
N ASP A 121 -7.86 -2.78 2.80
CA ASP A 121 -6.46 -3.00 3.18
C ASP A 121 -5.61 -1.73 3.09
N HIS A 122 -6.11 -0.66 2.48
CA HIS A 122 -5.45 0.65 2.41
C HIS A 122 -6.03 1.68 3.37
N ILE A 123 -7.36 1.65 3.57
CA ILE A 123 -8.02 2.61 4.45
C ILE A 123 -8.59 2.01 5.73
N GLY A 124 -8.56 0.68 5.91
CA GLY A 124 -9.17 -0.01 7.05
C GLY A 124 -8.64 0.44 8.40
N GLY A 125 -7.35 0.78 8.48
CA GLY A 125 -6.74 1.33 9.68
C GLY A 125 -7.27 2.70 10.11
N LEU A 126 -8.07 3.40 9.28
CA LEU A 126 -8.69 4.68 9.63
C LEU A 126 -9.67 4.56 10.80
N THR A 127 -10.44 3.47 10.85
CA THR A 127 -11.51 3.32 11.83
C THR A 127 -11.52 1.94 12.46
N THR A 128 -11.91 1.89 13.71
CA THR A 128 -12.30 0.64 14.39
C THR A 128 -13.66 0.16 13.89
N GLN A 129 -13.98 -1.12 14.12
CA GLN A 129 -15.28 -1.67 13.69
C GLN A 129 -16.49 -1.04 14.41
N ASP A 130 -16.29 -0.45 15.58
CA ASP A 130 -17.31 0.35 16.28
C ASP A 130 -17.35 1.83 15.82
N GLY A 131 -16.63 2.16 14.74
CA GLY A 131 -16.71 3.45 14.05
C GLY A 131 -15.93 4.58 14.71
N GLN A 132 -14.95 4.28 15.55
CA GLN A 132 -14.06 5.31 16.12
C GLN A 132 -12.91 5.62 15.16
N ARG A 133 -12.55 6.89 15.04
CA ARG A 133 -11.40 7.32 14.23
C ARG A 133 -10.11 6.97 14.96
N VAL A 134 -9.24 6.20 14.30
CA VAL A 134 -7.92 5.82 14.83
C VAL A 134 -6.95 6.99 14.79
N PHE A 135 -7.02 7.82 13.75
CA PHE A 135 -6.22 9.03 13.57
C PHE A 135 -7.11 10.28 13.74
N PRO A 136 -7.39 10.70 15.00
CA PRO A 136 -8.45 11.68 15.28
C PRO A 136 -8.17 13.07 14.71
N ASN A 137 -6.89 13.42 14.55
CA ASN A 137 -6.46 14.72 14.06
C ASN A 137 -6.28 14.77 12.53
N ALA A 138 -6.11 13.62 11.89
CA ALA A 138 -5.78 13.53 10.48
C ALA A 138 -6.89 14.04 9.55
N GLU A 139 -6.48 14.78 8.52
CA GLU A 139 -7.26 15.07 7.32
C GLU A 139 -6.99 13.96 6.29
N VAL A 140 -8.04 13.32 5.75
CA VAL A 140 -7.93 12.22 4.79
C VAL A 140 -8.17 12.73 3.40
N TYR A 141 -7.27 12.43 2.47
CA TYR A 141 -7.35 12.84 1.07
C TYR A 141 -7.41 11.61 0.16
N VAL A 142 -8.30 11.65 -0.81
CA VAL A 142 -8.53 10.58 -1.81
C VAL A 142 -8.93 11.18 -3.15
N ALA A 143 -8.64 10.50 -4.24
CA ALA A 143 -9.10 10.92 -5.56
C ALA A 143 -10.64 10.98 -5.63
N LYS A 144 -11.18 12.09 -6.16
CA LYS A 144 -12.63 12.32 -6.20
C LYS A 144 -13.39 11.21 -6.91
N ALA A 145 -12.89 10.74 -8.05
CA ALA A 145 -13.58 9.70 -8.81
C ALA A 145 -13.60 8.36 -8.05
N ASP A 146 -12.57 8.04 -7.27
CA ASP A 146 -12.58 6.86 -6.39
C ASP A 146 -13.53 7.05 -5.21
N SER A 147 -13.54 8.22 -4.57
CA SER A 147 -14.50 8.53 -3.52
C SER A 147 -15.94 8.43 -4.02
N ASP A 148 -16.24 9.05 -5.17
CA ASP A 148 -17.57 9.03 -5.79
C ASP A 148 -18.01 7.60 -6.16
N PHE A 149 -17.07 6.75 -6.62
CA PHE A 149 -17.35 5.37 -6.98
C PHE A 149 -17.58 4.49 -5.75
N TRP A 150 -16.62 4.42 -4.84
CA TRP A 150 -16.64 3.47 -3.73
C TRP A 150 -17.62 3.86 -2.61
N LEU A 151 -17.91 5.16 -2.44
CA LEU A 151 -18.87 5.61 -1.42
C LEU A 151 -20.31 5.75 -1.96
N SER A 152 -20.56 5.45 -3.25
CA SER A 152 -21.88 5.51 -3.85
C SER A 152 -22.73 4.29 -3.48
N ALA A 153 -23.85 4.53 -2.80
CA ALA A 153 -24.84 3.49 -2.53
C ALA A 153 -25.50 2.93 -3.80
N GLU A 154 -25.63 3.77 -4.85
CA GLU A 154 -26.18 3.36 -6.14
C GLU A 154 -25.24 2.42 -6.87
N VAL A 155 -23.94 2.74 -6.94
CA VAL A 155 -22.91 1.88 -7.55
C VAL A 155 -22.83 0.55 -6.79
N ALA A 156 -22.79 0.59 -5.46
CA ALA A 156 -22.76 -0.59 -4.60
C ALA A 156 -23.95 -1.53 -4.86
N ALA A 157 -25.16 -0.98 -4.95
CA ALA A 157 -26.37 -1.77 -5.19
C ALA A 157 -26.39 -2.47 -6.56
N ASN A 158 -25.73 -1.89 -7.56
CA ASN A 158 -25.63 -2.44 -8.92
C ASN A 158 -24.37 -3.28 -9.14
N ALA A 159 -23.45 -3.31 -8.19
CA ALA A 159 -22.22 -4.08 -8.28
C ALA A 159 -22.48 -5.61 -8.20
N PRO A 160 -21.64 -6.44 -8.83
CA PRO A 160 -21.68 -7.89 -8.65
C PRO A 160 -21.65 -8.25 -7.16
N LYS A 161 -22.40 -9.29 -6.76
CA LYS A 161 -22.52 -9.69 -5.33
C LYS A 161 -21.15 -9.89 -4.65
N GLY A 162 -20.17 -10.42 -5.36
CA GLY A 162 -18.82 -10.61 -4.84
C GLY A 162 -18.03 -9.31 -4.62
N ALA A 163 -18.44 -8.22 -5.26
CA ALA A 163 -17.81 -6.90 -5.11
C ALA A 163 -18.50 -6.03 -4.04
N GLN A 164 -19.75 -6.30 -3.68
CA GLN A 164 -20.52 -5.50 -2.71
C GLN A 164 -19.80 -5.31 -1.37
N PRO A 165 -19.15 -6.34 -0.76
CA PRO A 165 -18.43 -6.17 0.51
C PRO A 165 -17.30 -5.12 0.46
N PHE A 166 -16.69 -4.89 -0.68
CA PHE A 166 -15.66 -3.84 -0.83
C PHE A 166 -16.28 -2.45 -0.70
N PHE A 167 -17.47 -2.23 -1.29
CA PHE A 167 -18.20 -0.97 -1.15
C PHE A 167 -18.69 -0.76 0.29
N GLU A 168 -19.26 -1.80 0.90
CA GLU A 168 -19.76 -1.75 2.27
C GLU A 168 -18.65 -1.38 3.27
N SER A 169 -17.48 -2.00 3.14
CA SER A 169 -16.32 -1.68 3.97
C SER A 169 -15.80 -0.26 3.73
N ALA A 170 -15.65 0.16 2.47
CA ALA A 170 -15.20 1.51 2.14
C ALA A 170 -16.13 2.59 2.72
N GLN A 171 -17.45 2.40 2.58
CA GLN A 171 -18.47 3.31 3.13
C GLN A 171 -18.43 3.37 4.66
N ALA A 172 -18.34 2.22 5.32
CA ALA A 172 -18.29 2.15 6.79
C ALA A 172 -17.00 2.78 7.35
N ILE A 173 -15.85 2.54 6.70
CA ILE A 173 -14.57 3.09 7.10
C ILE A 173 -14.51 4.61 6.90
N ALA A 174 -15.01 5.12 5.78
CA ALA A 174 -14.98 6.54 5.47
C ALA A 174 -15.99 7.37 6.31
N ALA A 175 -17.14 6.79 6.70
CA ALA A 175 -18.24 7.50 7.32
C ALA A 175 -17.87 8.36 8.53
N PRO A 176 -17.02 7.94 9.50
CA PRO A 176 -16.65 8.77 10.65
C PRO A 176 -15.83 10.01 10.25
N TYR A 177 -15.01 9.93 9.19
CA TYR A 177 -14.25 11.07 8.68
C TYR A 177 -15.13 12.02 7.85
N VAL A 178 -16.02 11.48 7.01
CA VAL A 178 -17.01 12.26 6.27
C VAL A 178 -17.90 13.04 7.25
N LYS A 179 -18.41 12.38 8.29
CA LYS A 179 -19.23 13.02 9.34
C LYS A 179 -18.49 14.13 10.09
N ALA A 180 -17.18 13.97 10.26
CA ALA A 180 -16.34 14.96 10.94
C ALA A 180 -15.85 16.10 10.03
N GLY A 181 -16.16 16.07 8.71
CA GLY A 181 -15.67 17.02 7.73
C GLY A 181 -14.15 16.88 7.43
N LYS A 182 -13.59 15.67 7.67
CA LYS A 182 -12.17 15.35 7.53
C LYS A 182 -11.87 14.38 6.36
N TRP A 183 -12.83 14.16 5.49
CA TRP A 183 -12.68 13.40 4.25
C TRP A 183 -12.70 14.37 3.08
N HIS A 184 -11.56 14.53 2.41
CA HIS A 184 -11.36 15.48 1.34
C HIS A 184 -11.08 14.76 0.03
N THR A 185 -11.49 15.38 -1.08
CA THR A 185 -11.26 14.83 -2.41
C THR A 185 -10.46 15.80 -3.27
N PHE A 186 -9.65 15.25 -4.18
CA PHE A 186 -8.93 16.00 -5.20
C PHE A 186 -9.27 15.48 -6.61
N THR A 187 -9.08 16.31 -7.63
CA THR A 187 -9.43 15.98 -9.03
C THR A 187 -8.27 16.01 -10.00
N GLY A 188 -7.07 16.35 -9.57
CA GLY A 188 -5.95 16.45 -10.51
C GLY A 188 -4.66 16.92 -9.85
N SER A 189 -4.20 18.10 -10.20
CA SER A 189 -2.88 18.60 -9.82
C SER A 189 -2.88 19.44 -8.53
N GLU A 190 -3.89 19.31 -7.69
CA GLU A 190 -3.95 20.01 -6.42
C GLU A 190 -2.77 19.59 -5.55
N ILE A 191 -2.06 20.58 -4.99
CA ILE A 191 -0.99 20.34 -4.02
C ILE A 191 -1.64 20.17 -2.65
N VAL A 192 -1.67 18.92 -2.16
CA VAL A 192 -2.17 18.61 -0.82
C VAL A 192 -1.07 18.83 0.23
N VAL A 193 0.18 18.58 -0.16
CA VAL A 193 1.37 18.70 0.69
C VAL A 193 2.51 19.33 -0.13
N ASP A 194 3.24 20.25 0.47
CA ASP A 194 4.44 20.84 -0.15
C ASP A 194 5.47 19.75 -0.54
N GLY A 195 5.97 19.81 -1.76
CA GLY A 195 6.96 18.85 -2.27
C GLY A 195 6.38 17.51 -2.70
N MET A 196 5.04 17.35 -2.69
CA MET A 196 4.34 16.17 -3.16
C MET A 196 3.68 16.42 -4.52
N GLN A 197 3.67 15.40 -5.36
CA GLN A 197 2.93 15.37 -6.64
C GLN A 197 2.01 14.15 -6.69
N LEU A 198 0.81 14.35 -7.22
CA LEU A 198 -0.13 13.28 -7.52
C LEU A 198 0.31 12.57 -8.81
N VAL A 199 0.34 11.25 -8.78
CA VAL A 199 0.66 10.40 -9.93
C VAL A 199 -0.57 9.55 -10.26
N PRO A 200 -1.36 9.89 -11.30
CA PRO A 200 -2.51 9.08 -11.70
C PRO A 200 -2.08 7.69 -12.17
N LEU A 201 -2.66 6.66 -11.58
CA LEU A 201 -2.36 5.25 -11.85
C LEU A 201 -3.66 4.44 -12.00
N PRO A 202 -4.58 4.82 -12.90
CA PRO A 202 -5.89 4.21 -13.01
C PRO A 202 -5.84 2.75 -13.45
N GLY A 203 -6.91 2.02 -13.20
CA GLY A 203 -7.16 0.65 -13.66
C GLY A 203 -7.48 -0.30 -12.52
N HIS A 204 -6.67 -0.36 -11.48
CA HIS A 204 -7.01 -1.10 -10.26
C HIS A 204 -8.28 -0.53 -9.63
N THR A 205 -8.33 0.78 -9.44
CA THR A 205 -9.56 1.54 -9.21
C THR A 205 -9.69 2.64 -10.27
N PRO A 206 -10.88 3.28 -10.42
CA PRO A 206 -11.11 4.30 -11.47
C PRO A 206 -10.13 5.46 -11.43
N ALA A 207 -9.67 5.85 -10.24
CA ALA A 207 -8.75 6.97 -10.05
C ALA A 207 -7.62 6.65 -9.06
N HIS A 208 -7.20 5.40 -9.01
CA HIS A 208 -6.05 4.99 -8.20
C HIS A 208 -4.88 5.95 -8.39
N THR A 209 -4.31 6.44 -7.28
CA THR A 209 -3.33 7.52 -7.28
C THR A 209 -2.10 7.15 -6.48
N GLY A 210 -0.93 7.28 -7.09
CA GLY A 210 0.35 7.28 -6.39
C GLY A 210 0.74 8.69 -5.91
N TYR A 211 1.68 8.73 -4.98
CA TYR A 211 2.19 9.98 -4.39
C TYR A 211 3.71 10.04 -4.51
N GLU A 212 4.23 11.00 -5.29
CA GLU A 212 5.67 11.23 -5.41
C GLU A 212 6.07 12.38 -4.48
N PHE A 213 6.97 12.13 -3.55
CA PHE A 213 7.58 13.15 -2.71
C PHE A 213 8.99 13.47 -3.19
N SER A 214 9.35 14.75 -3.13
CA SER A 214 10.66 15.25 -3.55
C SER A 214 11.26 16.16 -2.49
N SER A 215 12.55 15.95 -2.17
CA SER A 215 13.31 16.79 -1.26
C SER A 215 14.78 16.78 -1.66
N ASN A 216 15.41 17.96 -1.78
CA ASN A 216 16.82 18.13 -2.10
C ASN A 216 17.31 17.34 -3.33
N GLY A 217 16.45 17.22 -4.36
CA GLY A 217 16.76 16.48 -5.59
C GLY A 217 16.59 14.97 -5.51
N GLU A 218 16.26 14.43 -4.34
CA GLU A 218 15.88 13.02 -4.16
C GLU A 218 14.36 12.86 -4.24
N LYS A 219 13.91 11.67 -4.65
CA LYS A 219 12.50 11.36 -4.85
C LYS A 219 12.15 9.97 -4.35
N ILE A 220 10.89 9.85 -3.87
CA ILE A 220 10.26 8.57 -3.60
C ILE A 220 8.83 8.58 -4.16
N LEU A 221 8.45 7.49 -4.82
CA LEU A 221 7.08 7.25 -5.29
C LEU A 221 6.42 6.12 -4.50
N PHE A 222 5.31 6.43 -3.86
CA PHE A 222 4.37 5.46 -3.31
C PHE A 222 3.35 5.13 -4.40
N PHE A 223 3.38 3.90 -4.93
CA PHE A 223 2.64 3.56 -6.14
C PHE A 223 1.36 2.73 -5.90
N GLY A 224 0.99 2.46 -4.64
CA GLY A 224 -0.22 1.70 -4.29
C GLY A 224 -0.28 0.34 -4.97
N ASP A 225 -1.44 -0.03 -5.50
CA ASP A 225 -1.79 -1.35 -6.03
C ASP A 225 -1.52 -1.52 -7.53
N VAL A 226 -0.45 -0.90 -8.02
CA VAL A 226 0.05 -1.26 -9.35
C VAL A 226 0.63 -2.67 -9.37
N ILE A 227 1.11 -3.18 -8.22
CA ILE A 227 1.64 -4.53 -8.05
C ILE A 227 1.06 -5.13 -6.77
N HIS A 228 0.44 -6.32 -6.89
CA HIS A 228 -0.05 -7.13 -5.78
C HIS A 228 0.84 -8.34 -5.53
N ALA A 229 1.16 -9.08 -6.58
CA ALA A 229 1.97 -10.29 -6.54
C ALA A 229 3.33 -10.04 -7.21
N LEU A 230 4.30 -9.57 -6.42
CA LEU A 230 5.64 -9.17 -6.87
C LEU A 230 6.27 -10.18 -7.82
N ARG A 231 6.29 -11.47 -7.42
CA ARG A 231 6.98 -12.54 -8.15
C ARG A 231 6.25 -12.96 -9.43
N ALA A 232 4.98 -12.61 -9.58
CA ALA A 232 4.20 -12.86 -10.79
C ALA A 232 4.22 -11.65 -11.71
N GLN A 233 3.96 -10.45 -11.18
CA GLN A 233 3.69 -9.25 -11.99
C GLN A 233 4.94 -8.46 -12.39
N LEU A 234 6.07 -8.63 -11.72
CA LEU A 234 7.32 -8.02 -12.19
C LEU A 234 7.90 -8.74 -13.42
N PRO A 235 8.04 -10.09 -13.44
CA PRO A 235 8.44 -10.80 -14.65
C PRO A 235 7.41 -10.70 -15.78
N HIS A 236 6.12 -10.58 -15.42
CA HIS A 236 4.97 -10.62 -16.32
C HIS A 236 4.02 -9.43 -16.06
N PRO A 237 4.38 -8.22 -16.50
CA PRO A 237 3.60 -7.01 -16.22
C PRO A 237 2.19 -7.01 -16.82
N GLU A 238 1.92 -7.90 -17.78
CA GLU A 238 0.61 -8.13 -18.38
C GLU A 238 -0.37 -8.87 -17.47
N VAL A 239 0.12 -9.53 -16.40
CA VAL A 239 -0.73 -10.24 -15.44
C VAL A 239 -1.49 -9.24 -14.58
N THR A 240 -2.82 -9.38 -14.54
CA THR A 240 -3.76 -8.53 -13.80
C THR A 240 -4.36 -9.26 -12.60
N ALA A 241 -5.04 -8.54 -11.73
CA ALA A 241 -5.84 -9.13 -10.66
C ALA A 241 -7.33 -9.14 -11.06
N ILE A 242 -8.07 -10.17 -10.63
CA ILE A 242 -9.52 -10.27 -10.93
C ILE A 242 -10.34 -9.14 -10.31
N PHE A 243 -9.79 -8.47 -9.32
CA PHE A 243 -10.37 -7.30 -8.64
C PHE A 243 -9.88 -5.96 -9.19
N ASP A 244 -9.05 -5.94 -10.25
CA ASP A 244 -8.81 -4.72 -11.03
C ASP A 244 -10.11 -4.33 -11.75
N ILE A 245 -10.61 -3.11 -11.49
CA ILE A 245 -11.89 -2.62 -12.06
C ILE A 245 -11.80 -2.56 -13.60
N ASP A 246 -10.67 -2.14 -14.13
CA ASP A 246 -10.34 -2.23 -15.56
C ASP A 246 -8.98 -2.90 -15.75
N GLN A 247 -9.00 -4.21 -15.99
CA GLN A 247 -7.78 -5.01 -16.14
C GLN A 247 -6.91 -4.55 -17.31
N THR A 248 -7.51 -4.05 -18.40
CA THR A 248 -6.77 -3.55 -19.57
C THR A 248 -6.01 -2.28 -19.22
N VAL A 249 -6.68 -1.34 -18.56
CA VAL A 249 -6.07 -0.09 -18.11
C VAL A 249 -5.03 -0.39 -17.02
N ALA A 250 -5.31 -1.28 -16.06
CA ALA A 250 -4.36 -1.66 -14.99
C ALA A 250 -3.06 -2.24 -15.56
N ALA A 251 -3.14 -3.15 -16.54
CA ALA A 251 -1.96 -3.69 -17.21
C ALA A 251 -1.18 -2.61 -17.98
N ALA A 252 -1.88 -1.71 -18.68
CA ALA A 252 -1.24 -0.60 -19.42
C ALA A 252 -0.53 0.36 -18.44
N THR A 253 -1.20 0.77 -17.37
CA THR A 253 -0.64 1.62 -16.31
C THR A 253 0.60 0.98 -15.69
N ARG A 254 0.52 -0.31 -15.33
CA ARG A 254 1.67 -1.06 -14.79
C ARG A 254 2.84 -1.07 -15.75
N ASN A 255 2.63 -1.45 -17.01
CA ASN A 255 3.70 -1.50 -18.01
C ASN A 255 4.39 -0.14 -18.19
N GLN A 256 3.60 0.94 -18.29
CA GLN A 256 4.11 2.29 -18.44
C GLN A 256 4.92 2.72 -17.21
N LEU A 257 4.36 2.52 -16.01
CA LEU A 257 5.02 2.89 -14.76
C LEU A 257 6.33 2.13 -14.55
N LEU A 258 6.32 0.80 -14.69
CA LEU A 258 7.51 -0.02 -14.47
C LEU A 258 8.63 0.34 -15.46
N SER A 259 8.27 0.62 -16.72
CA SER A 259 9.25 1.07 -17.72
C SER A 259 9.88 2.41 -17.33
N LYS A 260 9.09 3.37 -16.88
CA LYS A 260 9.56 4.66 -16.38
C LYS A 260 10.50 4.48 -15.18
N LEU A 261 10.06 3.77 -14.16
CA LEU A 261 10.79 3.62 -12.90
C LEU A 261 12.12 2.87 -13.06
N ALA A 262 12.17 1.85 -13.93
CA ALA A 262 13.41 1.13 -14.22
C ALA A 262 14.45 2.00 -14.94
N ASN A 263 14.02 3.02 -15.69
CA ASN A 263 14.92 3.94 -16.40
C ASN A 263 15.37 5.12 -15.53
N GLU A 264 14.51 5.61 -14.62
CA GLU A 264 14.77 6.81 -13.83
C GLU A 264 15.47 6.54 -12.50
N ASN A 265 15.59 5.28 -12.09
CA ASN A 265 16.20 4.85 -10.82
C ASN A 265 15.60 5.57 -9.58
N VAL A 266 14.29 5.86 -9.60
CA VAL A 266 13.57 6.47 -8.48
C VAL A 266 13.45 5.45 -7.34
N LEU A 267 13.57 5.90 -6.09
CA LEU A 267 13.19 5.08 -4.94
C LEU A 267 11.66 4.89 -4.96
N ILE A 268 11.23 3.68 -4.80
CA ILE A 268 9.79 3.35 -4.83
C ILE A 268 9.36 2.57 -3.59
N ALA A 269 8.10 2.70 -3.27
CA ALA A 269 7.43 2.04 -2.16
C ALA A 269 6.08 1.48 -2.60
N GLY A 270 5.83 0.21 -2.31
CA GLY A 270 4.58 -0.47 -2.64
C GLY A 270 4.04 -1.29 -1.48
N PRO A 271 2.73 -1.19 -1.16
CA PRO A 271 2.14 -1.81 0.03
C PRO A 271 2.29 -3.33 0.04
N HIS A 272 2.21 -3.97 -1.12
CA HIS A 272 2.24 -5.43 -1.27
C HIS A 272 3.61 -6.00 -1.63
N MET A 273 4.67 -5.18 -1.62
CA MET A 273 6.05 -5.63 -1.81
C MET A 273 6.58 -6.30 -0.54
N ASN A 274 7.65 -7.12 -0.65
CA ASN A 274 8.29 -7.70 0.54
C ASN A 274 8.86 -6.61 1.45
N PHE A 275 8.67 -6.77 2.79
CA PHE A 275 9.18 -5.82 3.77
C PHE A 275 10.71 -5.58 3.61
N PRO A 276 11.21 -4.34 3.66
CA PRO A 276 10.51 -3.09 4.03
C PRO A 276 9.74 -2.44 2.88
N ALA A 277 9.63 -3.05 1.71
CA ALA A 277 8.90 -2.56 0.55
C ALA A 277 9.44 -1.25 -0.06
N LEU A 278 10.68 -0.95 0.23
CA LEU A 278 11.44 0.19 -0.27
C LEU A 278 12.57 -0.30 -1.17
N GLY A 279 12.74 0.25 -2.34
CA GLY A 279 13.79 -0.18 -3.28
C GLY A 279 13.67 0.45 -4.67
N HIS A 280 14.29 -0.21 -5.63
CA HIS A 280 14.32 0.22 -7.03
C HIS A 280 13.91 -0.92 -7.95
N LEU A 281 13.49 -0.58 -9.17
CA LEU A 281 13.29 -1.55 -10.24
C LEU A 281 14.47 -1.58 -11.18
N ARG A 282 14.73 -2.76 -11.71
CA ARG A 282 15.70 -2.96 -12.81
C ARG A 282 15.04 -3.75 -13.92
N LYS A 283 15.40 -3.46 -15.15
CA LYS A 283 15.01 -4.27 -16.31
C LYS A 283 15.65 -5.65 -16.21
N GLU A 284 14.87 -6.72 -16.41
CA GLU A 284 15.35 -8.09 -16.45
C GLU A 284 14.61 -8.87 -17.55
N GLY A 285 15.30 -9.24 -18.61
CA GLY A 285 14.67 -9.87 -19.78
C GLY A 285 13.55 -9.02 -20.35
N ASN A 286 12.36 -9.61 -20.47
CA ASN A 286 11.14 -8.92 -20.91
C ASN A 286 10.36 -8.26 -19.77
N GLY A 287 10.71 -8.54 -18.53
CA GLY A 287 10.08 -8.00 -17.32
C GLY A 287 11.03 -7.14 -16.51
N TYR A 288 10.83 -7.20 -15.19
CA TYR A 288 11.55 -6.39 -14.21
C TYR A 288 11.92 -7.25 -13.00
N CYS A 289 12.93 -6.81 -12.25
CA CYS A 289 13.27 -7.37 -10.95
C CYS A 289 13.29 -6.27 -9.88
N TRP A 290 13.05 -6.69 -8.66
CA TRP A 290 13.08 -5.86 -7.47
C TRP A 290 14.47 -5.80 -6.88
N ALA A 291 14.98 -4.61 -6.64
CA ALA A 291 16.22 -4.34 -5.93
C ALA A 291 15.88 -3.62 -4.60
N PRO A 292 15.67 -4.35 -3.49
CA PRO A 292 15.34 -3.73 -2.21
C PRO A 292 16.47 -2.87 -1.69
N VAL A 293 16.15 -1.88 -0.85
CA VAL A 293 17.17 -1.14 -0.09
C VAL A 293 17.98 -2.11 0.76
N VAL A 294 19.25 -1.83 0.91
CA VAL A 294 20.13 -2.62 1.78
C VAL A 294 19.83 -2.22 3.23
N PHE A 295 19.65 -3.23 4.08
CA PHE A 295 19.46 -3.00 5.52
C PHE A 295 20.64 -2.22 6.12
N THR A 296 20.35 -1.22 6.92
CA THR A 296 21.32 -0.46 7.70
C THR A 296 20.69 -0.01 9.01
N ASP A 297 21.50 0.07 10.07
CA ASP A 297 21.15 0.66 11.35
C ASP A 297 21.39 2.19 11.39
N GLN A 298 21.90 2.77 10.30
CA GLN A 298 22.28 4.18 10.17
C GLN A 298 21.39 4.87 9.10
N TRP A 299 20.10 4.97 9.37
CA TRP A 299 19.12 5.52 8.43
C TRP A 299 19.33 7.02 8.10
N ASP A 300 20.03 7.75 8.96
CA ASP A 300 20.26 9.20 8.87
C ASP A 300 21.53 9.59 8.10
N LYS A 301 22.30 8.61 7.62
CA LYS A 301 23.60 8.84 6.98
C LYS A 301 23.64 8.55 5.46
N ARG A 302 22.49 8.46 4.83
CA ARG A 302 22.40 8.27 3.37
C ARG A 302 21.99 9.53 2.68
#